data_737727d9db87dffdc118ee5c410da52c
#
_entry.id   737727d9db87dffdc118ee5c410da52c
#
_cell.length_a   1.000
_cell.length_b   1.000
_cell.length_c   1.000
_cell.angle_alpha   90.00
_cell.angle_beta   90.00
_cell.angle_gamma   90.00
#
_symmetry.space_group_name_H-M   'P 1'
#
loop_
_entity.id
_entity.type
_entity.pdbx_description
1 polymer ?
#
loop_
_entity_poly.entity_id
_entity_poly.type
_entity_poly.pdbx_seq_one_letter_code
_entity_poly.pdbx_strand_id
1 'polypeptide(L)'
;MDDINKENSVTRILVAVDGSSHSATVARAVIQHVSAYKEPPELHLAYVHLPVPTLGGLIKPIGHETLQRYYREEGEDALAGAKARFDRAKLDCTLHIMVRPIAESLARQARKLKCDLIAMGTHGMGAVSGILLGSVAAKTVHLARCPVLLIRK
;
A
#
# COMPACT_ATOMS: atom_id res chain seq x y z
N MET A 1 21.62 16.46 25.23
CA MET A 1 22.01 16.31 23.80
C MET A 1 21.42 15.08 23.15
N ASP A 2 20.63 14.29 23.85
CA ASP A 2 20.05 13.01 23.35
C ASP A 2 18.59 13.06 22.88
N ASP A 3 17.92 14.20 22.98
CA ASP A 3 16.48 14.31 22.64
C ASP A 3 16.19 14.63 21.16
N ILE A 4 17.19 15.05 20.39
CA ILE A 4 16.99 15.41 18.97
C ILE A 4 16.86 14.16 18.07
N ASN A 5 17.32 13.00 18.53
CA ASN A 5 17.36 11.77 17.74
C ASN A 5 16.09 10.90 17.86
N LYS A 6 15.18 11.20 18.79
CA LYS A 6 13.94 10.46 18.99
C LYS A 6 12.77 10.95 18.13
N GLU A 7 12.81 12.20 17.68
CA GLU A 7 11.71 12.80 16.90
C GLU A 7 11.72 12.48 15.40
N ASN A 8 12.80 11.91 14.86
CA ASN A 8 12.94 11.62 13.42
C ASN A 8 13.07 10.13 13.09
N SER A 9 12.79 9.21 14.01
CA SER A 9 12.79 7.79 13.69
C SER A 9 11.47 7.39 13.02
N VAL A 10 11.53 6.87 11.80
CA VAL A 10 10.37 6.23 11.16
C VAL A 10 10.05 4.97 11.93
N THR A 11 8.88 4.94 12.58
CA THR A 11 8.45 3.82 13.42
C THR A 11 7.35 2.99 12.80
N ARG A 12 6.58 3.56 11.83
CA ARG A 12 5.49 2.88 11.11
C ARG A 12 5.47 3.25 9.66
N ILE A 13 5.44 2.24 8.81
CA ILE A 13 5.40 2.41 7.34
C ILE A 13 4.15 1.73 6.79
N LEU A 14 3.34 2.47 6.03
CA LEU A 14 2.30 1.92 5.17
C LEU A 14 2.88 1.64 3.78
N VAL A 15 2.91 0.38 3.39
CA VAL A 15 3.40 -0.07 2.08
C VAL A 15 2.21 -0.38 1.19
N ALA A 16 2.00 0.44 0.17
CA ALA A 16 0.91 0.26 -0.78
C ALA A 16 1.34 -0.59 -1.98
N VAL A 17 0.60 -1.65 -2.25
CA VAL A 17 0.79 -2.54 -3.39
C VAL A 17 -0.53 -2.72 -4.15
N ASP A 18 -0.44 -3.06 -5.42
CA ASP A 18 -1.57 -3.22 -6.33
C ASP A 18 -1.64 -4.62 -6.98
N GLY A 19 -0.77 -5.54 -6.55
CA GLY A 19 -0.67 -6.88 -7.11
C GLY A 19 0.08 -6.98 -8.44
N SER A 20 0.52 -5.86 -9.01
CA SER A 20 1.35 -5.86 -10.23
C SER A 20 2.77 -6.38 -9.95
N SER A 21 3.51 -6.68 -11.01
CA SER A 21 4.94 -7.02 -10.90
C SER A 21 5.76 -5.92 -10.21
N HIS A 22 5.30 -4.68 -10.25
CA HIS A 22 5.93 -3.54 -9.60
C HIS A 22 5.83 -3.58 -8.07
N SER A 23 4.79 -4.22 -7.53
CA SER A 23 4.65 -4.46 -6.08
C SER A 23 5.85 -5.18 -5.48
N ALA A 24 6.47 -6.08 -6.24
CA ALA A 24 7.71 -6.76 -5.85
C ALA A 24 8.91 -5.80 -5.74
N THR A 25 9.00 -4.81 -6.62
CA THR A 25 10.03 -3.77 -6.56
C THR A 25 9.81 -2.85 -5.36
N VAL A 26 8.56 -2.49 -5.09
CA VAL A 26 8.19 -1.70 -3.89
C VAL A 26 8.61 -2.45 -2.61
N ALA A 27 8.23 -3.72 -2.48
CA ALA A 27 8.60 -4.52 -1.31
C ALA A 27 10.12 -4.61 -1.12
N ARG A 28 10.88 -4.86 -2.19
CA ARG A 28 12.34 -4.91 -2.14
C ARG A 28 12.96 -3.59 -1.70
N ALA A 29 12.48 -2.46 -2.25
CA ALA A 29 12.99 -1.14 -1.89
C ALA A 29 12.70 -0.81 -0.42
N VAL A 30 11.53 -1.16 0.09
CA VAL A 30 11.19 -1.00 1.51
C VAL A 30 12.10 -1.86 2.38
N ILE A 31 12.33 -3.14 2.05
CA ILE A 31 13.23 -4.03 2.78
C ILE A 31 14.64 -3.43 2.85
N GLN A 32 15.16 -2.93 1.74
CA GLN A 32 16.48 -2.26 1.71
C GLN A 32 16.50 -0.99 2.57
N HIS A 33 15.43 -0.21 2.52
CA HIS A 33 15.32 1.01 3.31
C HIS A 33 15.32 0.73 4.82
N VAL A 34 14.52 -0.23 5.26
CA VAL A 34 14.39 -0.55 6.69
C VAL A 34 15.57 -1.36 7.24
N SER A 35 16.37 -2.01 6.39
CA SER A 35 17.58 -2.73 6.81
C SER A 35 18.66 -1.82 7.42
N ALA A 36 18.59 -0.52 7.14
CA ALA A 36 19.47 0.50 7.71
C ALA A 36 19.05 0.93 9.13
N TYR A 37 17.87 0.54 9.59
CA TYR A 37 17.37 0.93 10.90
C TYR A 37 17.87 -0.02 12.00
N LYS A 38 18.22 0.54 13.15
CA LYS A 38 18.61 -0.27 14.32
C LYS A 38 17.47 -1.16 14.81
N GLU A 39 16.26 -0.59 14.80
CA GLU A 39 15.02 -1.28 15.14
C GLU A 39 14.11 -1.25 13.91
N PRO A 40 13.63 -2.39 13.43
CA PRO A 40 12.74 -2.41 12.27
C PRO A 40 11.43 -1.70 12.62
N PRO A 41 10.92 -0.83 11.72
CA PRO A 41 9.63 -0.19 11.91
C PRO A 41 8.49 -1.20 11.81
N GLU A 42 7.36 -0.87 12.41
CA GLU A 42 6.10 -1.59 12.21
C GLU A 42 5.65 -1.44 10.75
N LEU A 43 5.46 -2.55 10.05
CA LEU A 43 5.11 -2.56 8.64
C LEU A 43 3.62 -2.91 8.45
N HIS A 44 2.93 -2.09 7.67
CA HIS A 44 1.56 -2.30 7.25
C HIS A 44 1.51 -2.43 5.73
N LEU A 45 1.15 -3.60 5.22
CA LEU A 45 1.03 -3.86 3.79
C LEU A 45 -0.43 -3.67 3.37
N ALA A 46 -0.69 -2.75 2.46
CA ALA A 46 -2.03 -2.34 2.08
C ALA A 46 -2.32 -2.58 0.59
N TYR A 47 -3.46 -3.19 0.33
CA TYR A 47 -4.10 -3.28 -0.98
C TYR A 47 -5.47 -2.60 -0.93
N VAL A 48 -5.78 -1.80 -1.94
CA VAL A 48 -7.06 -1.11 -2.05
C VAL A 48 -7.72 -1.48 -3.37
N HIS A 49 -8.86 -2.16 -3.27
CA HIS A 49 -9.71 -2.50 -4.40
C HIS A 49 -10.69 -1.36 -4.71
N LEU A 50 -10.85 -1.03 -5.98
CA LEU A 50 -11.96 -0.17 -6.40
C LEU A 50 -13.28 -0.94 -6.27
N PRO A 51 -14.36 -0.30 -5.80
CA PRO A 51 -15.67 -0.94 -5.77
C PRO A 51 -16.07 -1.42 -7.17
N VAL A 52 -16.56 -2.65 -7.27
CA VAL A 52 -17.15 -3.15 -8.52
C VAL A 52 -18.38 -2.29 -8.85
N PRO A 53 -18.45 -1.69 -10.05
CA PRO A 53 -19.63 -0.93 -10.45
C PRO A 53 -20.86 -1.84 -10.44
N THR A 54 -21.83 -1.55 -9.60
CA THR A 54 -23.15 -2.15 -9.68
C THR A 54 -23.90 -1.46 -10.80
N LEU A 55 -23.86 -2.03 -11.99
CA LEU A 55 -24.68 -1.58 -13.11
C LEU A 55 -26.16 -1.80 -12.75
N GLY A 56 -26.86 -0.72 -12.49
CA GLY A 56 -28.24 -0.72 -12.04
C GLY A 56 -29.14 -1.61 -12.90
N GLY A 57 -29.71 -2.64 -12.29
CA GLY A 57 -30.89 -3.34 -12.75
C GLY A 57 -30.76 -4.39 -13.84
N LEU A 58 -29.63 -4.54 -14.53
CA LEU A 58 -29.47 -5.48 -15.66
C LEU A 58 -28.66 -6.74 -15.36
N ILE A 59 -27.98 -6.79 -14.21
CA ILE A 59 -27.26 -7.97 -13.74
C ILE A 59 -27.86 -8.39 -12.41
N LYS A 60 -28.13 -9.69 -12.21
CA LYS A 60 -28.56 -10.22 -10.90
C LYS A 60 -27.65 -9.65 -9.81
N PRO A 61 -28.20 -9.09 -8.74
CA PRO A 61 -27.38 -8.55 -7.66
C PRO A 61 -26.48 -9.67 -7.13
N ILE A 62 -25.17 -9.46 -7.23
CA ILE A 62 -24.18 -10.34 -6.61
C ILE A 62 -24.44 -10.27 -5.10
N GLY A 63 -24.66 -11.43 -4.45
CA GLY A 63 -24.90 -11.48 -3.02
C GLY A 63 -23.73 -10.84 -2.25
N HIS A 64 -24.06 -10.12 -1.18
CA HIS A 64 -23.07 -9.40 -0.36
C HIS A 64 -21.90 -10.31 0.08
N GLU A 65 -22.18 -11.54 0.51
CA GLU A 65 -21.17 -12.50 0.93
C GLU A 65 -20.23 -12.90 -0.21
N THR A 66 -20.77 -13.12 -1.42
CA THR A 66 -19.99 -13.47 -2.61
C THR A 66 -19.06 -12.32 -2.99
N LEU A 67 -19.55 -11.07 -2.92
CA LEU A 67 -18.75 -9.90 -3.21
C LEU A 67 -17.64 -9.68 -2.17
N GLN A 68 -17.93 -9.88 -0.89
CA GLN A 68 -16.95 -9.78 0.19
C GLN A 68 -15.87 -10.86 0.07
N ARG A 69 -16.26 -12.08 -0.30
CA ARG A 69 -15.29 -13.16 -0.56
C ARG A 69 -14.37 -12.82 -1.74
N TYR A 70 -14.94 -12.33 -2.84
CA TYR A 70 -14.19 -11.88 -4.01
C TYR A 70 -13.15 -10.82 -3.64
N TYR A 71 -13.53 -9.75 -2.91
CA TYR A 71 -12.59 -8.72 -2.50
C TYR A 71 -11.48 -9.24 -1.59
N ARG A 72 -11.79 -10.22 -0.75
CA ARG A 72 -10.78 -10.83 0.13
C ARG A 72 -9.79 -11.66 -0.69
N GLU A 73 -10.26 -12.54 -1.56
CA GLU A 73 -9.41 -13.39 -2.40
C GLU A 73 -8.50 -12.54 -3.29
N GLU A 74 -9.04 -11.55 -3.99
CA GLU A 74 -8.26 -10.61 -4.80
C GLU A 74 -7.21 -9.85 -3.98
N GLY A 75 -7.58 -9.42 -2.78
CA GLY A 75 -6.67 -8.71 -1.89
C GLY A 75 -5.55 -9.60 -1.36
N GLU A 76 -5.86 -10.82 -0.97
CA GLU A 76 -4.87 -11.81 -0.52
C GLU A 76 -3.88 -12.15 -1.65
N ASP A 77 -4.37 -12.36 -2.86
CA ASP A 77 -3.53 -12.61 -4.04
C ASP A 77 -2.62 -11.41 -4.36
N ALA A 78 -3.18 -10.20 -4.32
CA ALA A 78 -2.41 -8.98 -4.58
C ALA A 78 -1.29 -8.75 -3.55
N LEU A 79 -1.54 -9.11 -2.29
CA LEU A 79 -0.59 -8.96 -1.19
C LEU A 79 0.46 -10.08 -1.13
N ALA A 80 0.15 -11.28 -1.63
CA ALA A 80 0.94 -12.50 -1.43
C ALA A 80 2.41 -12.35 -1.83
N GLY A 81 2.67 -11.77 -3.00
CA GLY A 81 4.03 -11.61 -3.52
C GLY A 81 4.91 -10.67 -2.68
N ALA A 82 4.34 -9.59 -2.18
CA ALA A 82 5.02 -8.65 -1.29
C ALA A 82 5.20 -9.25 0.11
N LYS A 83 4.15 -9.86 0.65
CA LYS A 83 4.18 -10.55 1.96
C LYS A 83 5.28 -11.60 2.01
N ALA A 84 5.38 -12.47 0.99
CA ALA A 84 6.41 -13.50 0.92
C ALA A 84 7.84 -12.93 0.91
N ARG A 85 8.04 -11.71 0.41
CA ARG A 85 9.35 -11.03 0.46
C ARG A 85 9.69 -10.53 1.85
N PHE A 86 8.71 -9.92 2.55
CA PHE A 86 8.90 -9.50 3.93
C PHE A 86 9.19 -10.70 4.84
N ASP A 87 8.46 -11.82 4.67
CA ASP A 87 8.68 -13.04 5.44
C ASP A 87 10.09 -13.61 5.25
N ARG A 88 10.58 -13.65 4.01
CA ARG A 88 11.97 -14.07 3.72
C ARG A 88 13.00 -13.14 4.35
N ALA A 89 12.68 -11.86 4.44
CA ALA A 89 13.53 -10.86 5.10
C ALA A 89 13.37 -10.86 6.64
N LYS A 90 12.53 -11.75 7.19
CA LYS A 90 12.18 -11.83 8.63
C LYS A 90 11.59 -10.52 9.17
N LEU A 91 10.79 -9.86 8.35
CA LEU A 91 10.07 -8.64 8.68
C LEU A 91 8.57 -8.96 8.79
N ASP A 92 8.04 -8.85 9.98
CA ASP A 92 6.60 -9.00 10.20
C ASP A 92 5.83 -7.81 9.60
N CYS A 93 4.67 -8.07 9.02
CA CYS A 93 3.78 -7.01 8.55
C CYS A 93 2.31 -7.35 8.76
N THR A 94 1.52 -6.31 9.04
CA THR A 94 0.07 -6.42 9.14
C THR A 94 -0.56 -6.16 7.78
N LEU A 95 -1.49 -7.02 7.35
CA LEU A 95 -2.16 -6.90 6.06
C LEU A 95 -3.45 -6.09 6.17
N HIS A 96 -3.69 -5.23 5.19
CA HIS A 96 -4.91 -4.42 5.07
C HIS A 96 -5.49 -4.54 3.67
N ILE A 97 -6.75 -4.96 3.59
CA ILE A 97 -7.52 -5.01 2.34
C ILE A 97 -8.67 -4.03 2.48
N MET A 98 -8.78 -3.10 1.56
CA MET A 98 -9.80 -2.04 1.58
C MET A 98 -10.51 -1.98 0.23
N VAL A 99 -11.80 -1.60 0.24
CA VAL A 99 -12.62 -1.44 -0.98
C VAL A 99 -13.18 -0.03 -1.01
N ARG A 100 -12.46 0.90 -1.62
CA ARG A 100 -12.80 2.34 -1.67
C ARG A 100 -11.93 3.05 -2.73
N PRO A 101 -12.11 4.36 -2.96
CA PRO A 101 -11.14 5.13 -3.73
C PRO A 101 -9.73 4.99 -3.15
N ILE A 102 -8.75 4.71 -4.01
CA ILE A 102 -7.43 4.20 -3.59
C ILE A 102 -6.63 5.23 -2.78
N ALA A 103 -6.38 6.40 -3.34
CA ALA A 103 -5.51 7.40 -2.72
C ALA A 103 -6.07 7.91 -1.37
N GLU A 104 -7.38 8.15 -1.30
CA GLU A 104 -8.08 8.55 -0.08
C GLU A 104 -8.00 7.48 1.00
N SER A 105 -8.07 6.21 0.60
CA SER A 105 -7.97 5.09 1.53
C SER A 105 -6.57 4.96 2.10
N LEU A 106 -5.54 5.07 1.26
CA LEU A 106 -4.15 5.04 1.70
C LEU A 106 -3.85 6.17 2.68
N ALA A 107 -4.21 7.41 2.34
CA ALA A 107 -3.99 8.57 3.21
C ALA A 107 -4.74 8.45 4.55
N ARG A 108 -5.99 7.97 4.53
CA ARG A 108 -6.80 7.74 5.72
C ARG A 108 -6.24 6.61 6.58
N GLN A 109 -5.81 5.50 5.97
CA GLN A 109 -5.25 4.35 6.68
C GLN A 109 -3.92 4.72 7.34
N ALA A 110 -3.03 5.42 6.64
CA ALA A 110 -1.79 5.92 7.20
C ALA A 110 -2.04 6.82 8.44
N ARG A 111 -3.03 7.72 8.35
CA ARG A 111 -3.41 8.56 9.49
C ARG A 111 -3.97 7.75 10.65
N LYS A 112 -4.87 6.78 10.38
CA LYS A 112 -5.49 5.91 11.40
C LYS A 112 -4.43 5.10 12.15
N LEU A 113 -3.46 4.57 11.43
CA LEU A 113 -2.35 3.78 11.98
C LEU A 113 -1.22 4.65 12.54
N LYS A 114 -1.29 5.98 12.39
CA LYS A 114 -0.23 6.92 12.75
C LYS A 114 1.10 6.57 12.06
N CYS A 115 1.04 6.25 10.76
CA CYS A 115 2.24 5.97 9.99
C CYS A 115 3.07 7.23 9.75
N ASP A 116 4.38 7.08 9.82
CA ASP A 116 5.36 8.13 9.60
C ASP A 116 5.75 8.24 8.14
N LEU A 117 5.45 7.19 7.35
CA LEU A 117 5.83 7.08 5.94
C LEU A 117 4.80 6.24 5.18
N ILE A 118 4.46 6.67 3.96
CA ILE A 118 3.80 5.83 2.97
C ILE A 118 4.83 5.47 1.91
N ALA A 119 5.03 4.18 1.62
CA ALA A 119 5.86 3.70 0.52
C ALA A 119 4.98 3.13 -0.58
N MET A 120 5.17 3.57 -1.82
CA MET A 120 4.38 3.12 -2.97
C MET A 120 5.13 3.26 -4.28
N GLY A 121 4.68 2.55 -5.31
CA GLY A 121 5.19 2.71 -6.66
C GLY A 121 4.77 4.05 -7.28
N THR A 122 5.59 4.56 -8.19
CA THR A 122 5.23 5.75 -9.01
C THR A 122 4.08 5.47 -9.97
N HIS A 123 3.87 4.20 -10.34
CA HIS A 123 2.81 3.73 -11.24
C HIS A 123 2.22 2.42 -10.73
N GLY A 124 0.95 2.19 -11.01
CA GLY A 124 0.24 0.95 -10.75
C GLY A 124 -0.05 0.14 -12.01
N MET A 125 -1.06 -0.73 -11.93
CA MET A 125 -1.59 -1.45 -13.09
C MET A 125 -2.10 -0.47 -14.15
N GLY A 126 -1.73 -0.70 -15.42
CA GLY A 126 -2.12 0.19 -16.54
C GLY A 126 -1.20 1.40 -16.74
N ALA A 127 0.04 1.35 -16.25
CA ALA A 127 1.02 2.41 -16.46
C ALA A 127 1.19 2.74 -17.96
N VAL A 128 0.94 4.00 -18.30
CA VAL A 128 1.18 4.53 -19.65
C VAL A 128 2.63 4.96 -19.77
N SER A 129 3.31 4.52 -20.82
CA SER A 129 4.68 4.91 -21.13
C SER A 129 4.77 6.44 -21.31
N GLY A 130 5.74 7.06 -20.64
CA GLY A 130 5.98 8.52 -20.71
C GLY A 130 5.34 9.36 -19.61
N ILE A 131 4.49 8.79 -18.74
CA ILE A 131 3.98 9.50 -17.56
C ILE A 131 4.97 9.34 -16.40
N LEU A 132 5.43 10.44 -15.84
CA LEU A 132 6.40 10.44 -14.74
C LEU A 132 5.81 9.96 -13.41
N LEU A 133 4.53 10.21 -13.17
CA LEU A 133 3.84 9.90 -11.92
C LEU A 133 2.39 9.50 -12.21
N GLY A 134 1.98 8.34 -11.74
CA GLY A 134 0.61 7.85 -11.86
C GLY A 134 -0.40 8.66 -11.05
N SER A 135 -1.67 8.65 -11.47
CA SER A 135 -2.75 9.42 -10.84
C SER A 135 -2.95 9.07 -9.35
N VAL A 136 -2.86 7.80 -8.99
CA VAL A 136 -2.97 7.36 -7.59
C VAL A 136 -1.81 7.89 -6.76
N ALA A 137 -0.58 7.78 -7.26
CA ALA A 137 0.60 8.28 -6.58
C ALA A 137 0.54 9.80 -6.38
N ALA A 138 0.22 10.56 -7.45
CA ALA A 138 0.07 12.01 -7.38
C ALA A 138 -1.01 12.43 -6.36
N LYS A 139 -2.16 11.78 -6.38
CA LYS A 139 -3.25 12.07 -5.45
C LYS A 139 -2.90 11.67 -4.02
N THR A 140 -2.20 10.54 -3.81
CA THR A 140 -1.76 10.12 -2.48
C THR A 140 -0.78 11.13 -1.89
N VAL A 141 0.19 11.62 -2.66
CA VAL A 141 1.13 12.68 -2.24
C VAL A 141 0.38 13.93 -1.80
N HIS A 142 -0.67 14.33 -2.54
CA HIS A 142 -1.47 15.50 -2.20
C HIS A 142 -2.29 15.33 -0.91
N LEU A 143 -2.78 14.12 -0.63
CA LEU A 143 -3.68 13.84 0.50
C LEU A 143 -2.95 13.37 1.77
N ALA A 144 -1.75 12.85 1.64
CA ALA A 144 -0.97 12.32 2.75
C ALA A 144 -0.57 13.42 3.74
N ARG A 145 -0.57 13.08 5.04
CA ARG A 145 -0.09 13.95 6.13
C ARG A 145 1.30 13.57 6.63
N CYS A 146 1.89 12.53 6.05
CA CYS A 146 3.25 12.09 6.28
C CYS A 146 4.00 12.04 4.95
N PRO A 147 5.33 11.96 4.95
CA PRO A 147 6.13 11.75 3.75
C PRO A 147 5.67 10.56 2.93
N VAL A 148 5.83 10.66 1.61
CA VAL A 148 5.54 9.58 0.66
C VAL A 148 6.82 9.21 -0.08
N LEU A 149 7.28 7.97 0.10
CA LEU A 149 8.41 7.40 -0.62
C LEU A 149 7.90 6.79 -1.93
N LEU A 150 8.29 7.41 -3.03
CA LEU A 150 7.92 6.98 -4.37
C LEU A 150 9.03 6.09 -4.94
N ILE A 151 8.67 4.85 -5.28
CA ILE A 151 9.60 3.85 -5.80
C ILE A 151 9.37 3.70 -7.30
N ARG A 152 10.41 3.99 -8.06
CA ARG A 152 10.40 3.82 -9.52
C ARG A 152 10.67 2.37 -9.90
N LYS A 153 10.23 2.01 -11.12
CA LYS A 153 10.50 0.71 -11.73
C LYS A 153 11.97 0.58 -12.13
#